data_92123439d5a285c589431beb5f86f6bd
#
_entry.id   92123439d5a285c589431beb5f86f6bd
#
_cell.length_a   1.000
_cell.length_b   1.000
_cell.length_c   1.000
_cell.angle_alpha   90.00
_cell.angle_beta   90.00
_cell.angle_gamma   90.00
#
_symmetry.space_group_name_H-M   'P 1'
#
loop_
_entity.id
_entity.type
_entity.pdbx_description
1 polymer ?
#
loop_
_entity_poly.entity_id
_entity_poly.type
_entity_poly.pdbx_seq_one_letter_code
_entity_poly.pdbx_strand_id
1 'polypeptide(L)'
;MPIDRTVRDAQLAALVAFMRREITSGEFDRRIWPSRSEDRSAGRVYWMLWTGYDDFVDHTIHACADRWNRFRRLAAFLKTDLELETVRRRVWSRRQLYALVGLL
;
A
#
# COMPACT_ATOMS: atom_id res chain seq x y z
N MET A 1 19.85 0.94 1.45
CA MET A 1 18.68 0.72 2.32
C MET A 1 18.49 -0.75 2.55
N PRO A 2 18.40 -1.19 3.79
CA PRO A 2 18.19 -2.61 4.06
C PRO A 2 16.80 -3.05 3.64
N ILE A 3 16.75 -4.19 2.96
CA ILE A 3 15.50 -4.89 2.63
C ILE A 3 15.23 -5.88 3.75
N ASP A 4 14.06 -5.78 4.36
CA ASP A 4 13.65 -6.67 5.43
C ASP A 4 12.70 -7.74 4.90
N ARG A 5 13.25 -8.88 4.50
CA ARG A 5 12.44 -9.97 3.95
C ARG A 5 11.45 -10.54 4.96
N THR A 6 11.81 -10.57 6.22
CA THR A 6 10.90 -11.06 7.27
C THR A 6 9.64 -10.21 7.34
N VAL A 7 9.80 -8.87 7.35
CA VAL A 7 8.67 -7.94 7.38
C VAL A 7 7.88 -7.98 6.07
N ARG A 8 8.55 -7.96 4.93
CA ARG A 8 7.87 -8.03 3.63
C ARG A 8 7.10 -9.32 3.44
N ASP A 9 7.67 -10.45 3.85
CA ASP A 9 6.99 -11.75 3.76
C ASP A 9 5.78 -11.80 4.69
N ALA A 10 5.87 -11.23 5.89
CA ALA A 10 4.75 -11.12 6.81
C ALA A 10 3.63 -10.23 6.24
N GLN A 11 3.98 -9.08 5.65
CA GLN A 11 3.02 -8.20 4.99
C GLN A 11 2.36 -8.89 3.79
N LEU A 12 3.12 -9.62 2.99
CA LEU A 12 2.61 -10.38 1.85
C LEU A 12 1.63 -11.46 2.30
N ALA A 13 2.01 -12.25 3.30
CA ALA A 13 1.14 -13.30 3.83
C ALA A 13 -0.17 -12.72 4.37
N ALA A 14 -0.10 -11.62 5.10
CA ALA A 14 -1.28 -10.94 5.63
C ALA A 14 -2.17 -10.40 4.49
N LEU A 15 -1.57 -9.77 3.47
CA LEU A 15 -2.31 -9.22 2.33
C LEU A 15 -3.03 -10.33 1.55
N VAL A 16 -2.35 -11.43 1.28
CA VAL A 16 -2.95 -12.60 0.59
C VAL A 16 -4.11 -13.17 1.41
N ALA A 17 -3.92 -13.34 2.72
CA ALA A 17 -4.98 -13.84 3.61
C ALA A 17 -6.19 -12.90 3.64
N PHE A 18 -5.97 -11.58 3.69
CA PHE A 18 -7.03 -10.59 3.64
C PHE A 18 -7.78 -10.62 2.29
N MET A 19 -7.06 -10.69 1.18
CA MET A 19 -7.65 -10.80 -0.16
C MET A 19 -8.46 -12.08 -0.34
N ARG A 20 -8.08 -13.17 0.31
CA ARG A 20 -8.80 -14.45 0.33
C ARG A 20 -9.93 -14.51 1.35
N ARG A 21 -10.17 -13.44 2.09
CA ARG A 21 -11.17 -13.36 3.16
C ARG A 21 -10.91 -14.33 4.32
N GLU A 22 -9.67 -14.71 4.54
CA GLU A 22 -9.27 -15.58 5.64
C GLU A 22 -9.10 -14.83 6.95
N ILE A 23 -8.84 -13.52 6.88
CA ILE A 23 -8.70 -12.63 8.03
C ILE A 23 -9.52 -11.34 7.84
N THR A 24 -9.84 -10.69 8.95
CA THR A 24 -10.54 -9.41 8.96
C THR A 24 -9.57 -8.24 8.90
N SER A 25 -10.10 -7.02 8.70
CA SER A 25 -9.30 -5.81 8.63
C SER A 25 -8.50 -5.54 9.90
N GLY A 26 -9.04 -5.84 11.07
CA GLY A 26 -8.34 -5.69 12.35
C GLY A 26 -7.13 -6.60 12.46
N GLU A 27 -7.27 -7.86 12.08
CA GLU A 27 -6.16 -8.82 12.04
C GLU A 27 -5.14 -8.45 10.97
N PHE A 28 -5.61 -8.02 9.81
CA PHE A 28 -4.77 -7.53 8.73
C PHE A 28 -3.89 -6.37 9.19
N ASP A 29 -4.50 -5.35 9.83
CA ASP A 29 -3.78 -4.18 10.35
C ASP A 29 -2.65 -4.59 11.31
N ARG A 30 -2.95 -5.50 12.23
CA ARG A 30 -1.94 -6.00 13.17
C ARG A 30 -0.77 -6.68 12.49
N ARG A 31 -1.04 -7.45 11.42
CA ARG A 31 -0.02 -8.24 10.73
C ARG A 31 0.83 -7.46 9.76
N ILE A 32 0.30 -6.37 9.18
CA ILE A 32 1.06 -5.57 8.20
C ILE A 32 1.94 -4.50 8.85
N TRP A 33 1.79 -4.25 10.14
CA TRP A 33 2.58 -3.25 10.85
C TRP A 33 4.08 -3.60 10.79
N PRO A 34 4.94 -2.73 10.21
CA PRO A 34 6.35 -3.06 9.98
C PRO A 34 7.25 -2.82 11.21
N SER A 35 6.73 -2.93 12.40
CA SER A 35 7.35 -2.70 13.72
C SER A 35 8.88 -2.71 13.71
N ARG A 36 9.53 -1.59 14.00
CA ARG A 36 10.97 -1.42 14.14
C ARG A 36 11.81 -1.83 12.91
N SER A 37 11.21 -2.00 11.75
CA SER A 37 11.95 -2.30 10.54
C SER A 37 12.62 -1.05 9.97
N GLU A 38 13.85 -1.20 9.49
CA GLU A 38 14.57 -0.15 8.76
C GLU A 38 14.20 -0.13 7.27
N ASP A 39 13.40 -1.07 6.81
CA ASP A 39 12.91 -1.13 5.43
C ASP A 39 11.85 -0.06 5.20
N ARG A 40 12.25 1.07 4.62
CA ARG A 40 11.35 2.19 4.35
C ARG A 40 10.22 1.83 3.39
N SER A 41 10.50 0.92 2.45
CA SER A 41 9.48 0.47 1.51
C SER A 41 8.37 -0.31 2.22
N ALA A 42 8.71 -1.15 3.21
CA ALA A 42 7.72 -1.84 4.03
C ALA A 42 6.83 -0.85 4.80
N GLY A 43 7.39 0.24 5.33
CA GLY A 43 6.62 1.30 5.97
C GLY A 43 5.67 2.01 5.01
N ARG A 44 6.11 2.27 3.79
CA ARG A 44 5.27 2.89 2.75
C ARG A 44 4.16 1.95 2.31
N VAL A 45 4.44 0.67 2.15
CA VAL A 45 3.42 -0.35 1.85
C VAL A 45 2.35 -0.37 2.92
N TYR A 46 2.74 -0.32 4.19
CA TYR A 46 1.79 -0.25 5.30
C TYR A 46 0.80 0.93 5.12
N TRP A 47 1.31 2.12 4.86
CA TRP A 47 0.45 3.30 4.67
C TRP A 47 -0.43 3.20 3.42
N MET A 48 0.07 2.63 2.34
CA MET A 48 -0.72 2.40 1.12
C MET A 48 -1.85 1.40 1.37
N LEU A 49 -1.59 0.35 2.14
CA LEU A 49 -2.59 -0.66 2.50
C LEU A 49 -3.60 -0.12 3.49
N TRP A 50 -3.16 0.73 4.43
CA TRP A 50 -4.01 1.30 5.46
C TRP A 50 -5.19 2.08 4.89
N THR A 51 -5.04 2.73 3.76
CA THR A 51 -6.13 3.44 3.08
C THR A 51 -7.14 2.53 2.38
N GLY A 52 -6.88 1.24 2.34
CA GLY A 52 -7.70 0.25 1.65
C GLY A 52 -8.75 -0.45 2.52
N TYR A 53 -8.86 -0.09 3.78
CA TYR A 53 -9.82 -0.70 4.71
C TYR A 53 -10.31 0.31 5.75
N ASP A 54 -11.40 -0.05 6.45
CA ASP A 54 -12.00 0.78 7.50
C ASP A 54 -11.39 0.40 8.86
N ASP A 55 -10.80 1.37 9.55
CA ASP A 55 -10.22 1.19 10.88
C ASP A 55 -11.26 1.13 12.00
N PHE A 56 -12.45 1.66 11.76
CA PHE A 56 -13.47 1.80 12.80
C PHE A 56 -14.32 0.56 12.97
N VAL A 57 -14.44 -0.26 11.92
CA VAL A 57 -15.25 -1.47 11.91
C VAL A 57 -14.42 -2.63 11.41
N ASP A 58 -14.38 -3.71 12.19
CA ASP A 58 -13.71 -4.94 11.77
C ASP A 58 -14.55 -5.61 10.67
N HIS A 59 -13.94 -5.86 9.51
CA HIS A 59 -14.65 -6.38 8.34
C HIS A 59 -13.74 -7.24 7.47
N THR A 60 -14.36 -8.08 6.64
CA THR A 60 -13.64 -8.75 5.56
C THR A 60 -13.40 -7.76 4.42
N ILE A 61 -12.57 -8.13 3.44
CA ILE A 61 -12.20 -7.23 2.36
C ILE A 61 -13.42 -6.67 1.63
N HIS A 62 -13.44 -5.35 1.47
CA HIS A 62 -14.32 -4.60 0.59
C HIS A 62 -13.43 -3.82 -0.36
N ALA A 63 -13.39 -4.21 -1.61
CA ALA A 63 -12.51 -3.55 -2.56
C ALA A 63 -13.22 -3.35 -3.90
N CYS A 64 -13.25 -2.09 -4.36
CA CYS A 64 -13.56 -1.80 -5.76
C CYS A 64 -12.41 -2.28 -6.66
N ALA A 65 -12.61 -2.27 -7.98
CA ALA A 65 -11.62 -2.76 -8.93
C ALA A 65 -10.26 -2.05 -8.78
N ASP A 66 -10.24 -0.74 -8.52
CA ASP A 66 -9.01 0.03 -8.36
C ASP A 66 -8.24 -0.37 -7.10
N ARG A 67 -8.94 -0.55 -5.97
CA ARG A 67 -8.33 -1.03 -4.73
C ARG A 67 -7.81 -2.45 -4.86
N TRP A 68 -8.57 -3.31 -5.51
CA TRP A 68 -8.16 -4.69 -5.77
C TRP A 68 -6.87 -4.74 -6.59
N ASN A 69 -6.79 -3.93 -7.65
CA ASN A 69 -5.60 -3.82 -8.47
C ASN A 69 -4.41 -3.27 -7.68
N ARG A 70 -4.64 -2.30 -6.79
CA ARG A 70 -3.60 -1.79 -5.89
C ARG A 70 -3.06 -2.88 -4.97
N PHE A 71 -3.94 -3.68 -4.38
CA PHE A 71 -3.53 -4.80 -3.54
C PHE A 71 -2.70 -5.82 -4.31
N ARG A 72 -3.11 -6.15 -5.53
CA ARG A 72 -2.36 -7.06 -6.40
C ARG A 72 -0.96 -6.52 -6.72
N ARG A 73 -0.84 -5.24 -7.02
CA ARG A 73 0.45 -4.59 -7.29
C ARG A 73 1.35 -4.58 -6.06
N LEU A 74 0.80 -4.28 -4.90
CA LEU A 74 1.55 -4.28 -3.64
C LEU A 74 1.99 -5.71 -3.27
N ALA A 75 1.14 -6.71 -3.48
CA ALA A 75 1.51 -8.10 -3.29
C ALA A 75 2.68 -8.50 -4.21
N ALA A 76 2.62 -8.12 -5.47
CA ALA A 76 3.72 -8.37 -6.42
C ALA A 76 5.02 -7.66 -5.98
N PHE A 77 4.92 -6.41 -5.53
CA PHE A 77 6.06 -5.65 -5.02
C PHE A 77 6.70 -6.33 -3.81
N LEU A 78 5.90 -6.81 -2.86
CA LEU A 78 6.40 -7.45 -1.63
C LEU A 78 7.16 -8.74 -1.89
N LYS A 79 6.96 -9.38 -3.04
CA LYS A 79 7.74 -10.55 -3.47
C LYS A 79 9.13 -10.19 -3.95
N THR A 80 9.44 -8.91 -4.16
CA THR A 80 10.70 -8.43 -4.70
C THR A 80 11.59 -7.85 -3.62
N ASP A 81 12.88 -7.65 -3.94
CA ASP A 81 13.82 -6.89 -3.13
C ASP A 81 13.99 -5.45 -3.64
N LEU A 82 13.05 -4.98 -4.44
CA LEU A 82 13.04 -3.62 -4.96
C LEU A 82 12.70 -2.60 -3.88
N GLU A 83 13.14 -1.38 -4.06
CA GLU A 83 12.77 -0.25 -3.21
C GLU A 83 11.72 0.61 -3.91
N LEU A 84 10.77 1.12 -3.12
CA LEU A 84 9.83 2.11 -3.62
C LEU A 84 10.53 3.46 -3.69
N GLU A 85 10.70 3.97 -4.90
CA GLU A 85 11.13 5.35 -5.11
C GLU A 85 9.92 6.27 -5.11
N THR A 86 10.00 7.32 -4.30
CA THR A 86 9.07 8.42 -4.44
C THR A 86 9.52 9.26 -5.63
N VAL A 87 9.08 8.88 -6.82
CA VAL A 87 9.22 9.77 -7.97
C VAL A 87 8.28 10.93 -7.71
N ARG A 88 8.86 12.09 -7.40
CA ARG A 88 8.12 13.34 -7.48
C ARG A 88 7.78 13.59 -8.94
N ARG A 89 6.76 12.93 -9.43
CA ARG A 89 6.09 13.45 -10.60
C ARG A 89 5.55 14.81 -10.19
N ARG A 90 5.98 15.86 -10.87
CA ARG A 90 5.24 17.11 -10.85
C ARG A 90 3.85 16.81 -11.40
N VAL A 91 2.96 16.38 -10.53
CA VAL A 91 1.55 16.40 -10.86
C VAL A 91 1.19 17.88 -10.83
N TRP A 92 0.97 18.44 -11.99
CA TRP A 92 0.43 19.77 -12.12
C TRP A 92 -0.87 19.82 -11.33
N SER A 93 -0.95 20.70 -10.33
CA SER A 93 -2.22 20.95 -9.68
C SER A 93 -3.22 21.44 -10.74
N ARG A 94 -4.50 21.25 -10.51
CA ARG A 94 -5.54 21.79 -11.41
C ARG A 94 -5.31 23.27 -11.71
N ARG A 95 -4.88 24.03 -10.72
CA ARG A 95 -4.58 25.44 -10.84
C ARG A 95 -3.43 25.73 -11.81
N GLN A 96 -2.37 24.93 -11.76
CA GLN A 96 -1.25 25.03 -12.70
C GLN A 96 -1.66 24.63 -14.11
N LEU A 97 -2.49 23.59 -14.23
CA LEU A 97 -2.99 23.14 -15.53
C LEU A 97 -3.86 24.21 -16.19
N TYR A 98 -4.76 24.84 -15.44
CA TYR A 98 -5.60 25.93 -15.94
C TYR A 98 -4.80 27.17 -16.30
N ALA A 99 -3.77 27.49 -15.50
CA ALA A 99 -2.88 28.59 -15.82
C ALA A 99 -2.14 28.35 -17.14
N LEU A 100 -1.68 27.11 -17.37
CA LEU A 100 -1.02 26.74 -18.63
C LEU A 100 -1.97 26.83 -19.83
N VAL A 101 -3.18 26.31 -19.69
CA VAL A 101 -4.21 26.37 -20.73
C VAL A 101 -4.62 27.81 -21.01
N GLY A 102 -4.68 28.67 -19.99
CA GLY A 102 -4.99 30.08 -20.15
C GLY A 102 -3.88 30.88 -20.83
N LEU A 103 -2.65 30.35 -20.86
CA LEU A 103 -1.52 30.96 -21.54
C LEU A 103 -1.40 30.53 -23.02
N LEU A 104 -2.13 29.53 -23.40
CA LEU A 104 -2.21 29.05 -24.77
C LEU A 104 -3.33 29.75 -25.53
#